data_90e8b7c089eef1bb59311256e6bd6d5a
#
_entry.id   90e8b7c089eef1bb59311256e6bd6d5a
#
_cell.length_a   1.000
_cell.length_b   1.000
_cell.length_c   1.000
_cell.angle_alpha   90.00
_cell.angle_beta   90.00
_cell.angle_gamma   90.00
#
_symmetry.space_group_name_H-M   'P 1'
#
loop_
_entity.id
_entity.type
_entity.pdbx_description
1 polymer ?
#
loop_
_entity_poly.entity_id
_entity_poly.type
_entity_poly.pdbx_seq_one_letter_code
_entity_poly.pdbx_strand_id
1 'polypeptide(L)'
;MKRAFAISAVFALGGCGGIQSAAGRDGMEGSLIGGLFEVFLWTTAAVYLFVLAYLAIALVRGRRHRREAAGLQGQPPPDADRKWRTGLIVFTGATALILAGLTIATWLTDRALAKAEQDSPVEIEVIGHQWWWEVRYDDPIPSRMVRTANELHLPVGRNARITLKSNDVIHSLWVPNLAGKQDLIPGRIADLVLHPERTGVFRAQCAEFCGLQHAKMALDVTVESEADFGRWKAAQLRPPPVPTGGGALAGYSLFQSRQCSSCHAIAGTPASGMVAPDLSHVASRRTIAAGTLPTTHANLAVWIDDPQAVKPGNNMPEVPLTEAELGAVTAYLETLK
;
A
#
# COMPACT_ATOMS: atom_id res chain seq x y z
N MET A 1 -5.05 -11.31 53.78
CA MET A 1 -5.49 -11.74 52.42
C MET A 1 -4.71 -10.95 51.37
N LYS A 2 -3.67 -11.55 50.79
CA LYS A 2 -2.82 -10.94 49.74
C LYS A 2 -3.43 -11.34 48.39
N ARG A 3 -4.06 -10.40 47.71
CA ARG A 3 -4.52 -10.62 46.33
C ARG A 3 -3.30 -10.41 45.41
N ALA A 4 -2.80 -11.50 44.85
CA ALA A 4 -1.87 -11.49 43.75
C ALA A 4 -2.65 -11.09 42.48
N PHE A 5 -2.36 -9.90 41.93
CA PHE A 5 -2.79 -9.55 40.58
C PHE A 5 -1.85 -10.26 39.61
N ALA A 6 -2.31 -11.35 39.03
CA ALA A 6 -1.69 -11.95 37.84
C ALA A 6 -2.05 -11.08 36.65
N ILE A 7 -1.12 -10.27 36.18
CA ILE A 7 -1.22 -9.58 34.89
C ILE A 7 -0.87 -10.63 33.83
N SER A 8 -1.88 -11.27 33.29
CA SER A 8 -1.75 -12.10 32.10
C SER A 8 -1.62 -11.15 30.89
N ALA A 9 -0.40 -10.78 30.53
CA ALA A 9 -0.12 -10.12 29.26
C ALA A 9 -0.23 -11.17 28.15
N VAL A 10 -1.43 -11.35 27.61
CA VAL A 10 -1.64 -12.07 26.35
C VAL A 10 -1.20 -11.13 25.23
N PHE A 11 0.06 -11.24 24.84
CA PHE A 11 0.53 -10.69 23.56
C PHE A 11 -0.05 -11.55 22.44
N ALA A 12 -1.21 -11.18 21.92
CA ALA A 12 -1.72 -11.70 20.66
C ALA A 12 -0.86 -11.09 19.51
N LEU A 13 0.29 -11.72 19.25
CA LEU A 13 1.17 -11.39 18.08
C LEU A 13 0.59 -11.99 16.78
N GLY A 14 -0.71 -11.82 16.55
CA GLY A 14 -1.42 -12.39 15.42
C GLY A 14 -1.86 -11.34 14.40
N GLY A 15 -1.00 -10.43 13.94
CA GLY A 15 -1.45 -9.37 13.04
C GLY A 15 -0.43 -8.80 12.04
N CYS A 16 0.79 -9.33 12.01
CA CYS A 16 1.86 -8.75 11.20
C CYS A 16 2.05 -9.42 9.82
N GLY A 17 1.14 -10.27 9.37
CA GLY A 17 1.20 -10.94 8.08
C GLY A 17 -0.02 -10.61 7.21
N GLY A 18 0.08 -10.86 5.89
CA GLY A 18 -1.03 -10.70 4.94
C GLY A 18 -0.65 -9.92 3.68
N ILE A 19 -1.61 -9.79 2.80
CA ILE A 19 -1.43 -9.13 1.48
C ILE A 19 -1.24 -7.60 1.57
N GLN A 20 -1.39 -7.01 2.76
CA GLN A 20 -1.22 -5.59 3.05
C GLN A 20 -0.47 -5.41 4.38
N SER A 21 0.75 -5.92 4.46
CA SER A 21 1.56 -5.89 5.68
C SER A 21 2.73 -4.93 5.54
N ALA A 22 2.79 -3.91 6.40
CA ALA A 22 3.94 -3.00 6.49
C ALA A 22 5.21 -3.68 7.05
N ALA A 23 5.09 -4.86 7.66
CA ALA A 23 6.20 -5.71 8.06
C ALA A 23 6.58 -6.73 6.97
N GLY A 24 5.90 -6.70 5.81
CA GLY A 24 6.20 -7.56 4.66
C GLY A 24 7.59 -7.26 4.09
N ARG A 25 8.24 -8.32 3.59
CA ARG A 25 9.57 -8.25 2.98
C ARG A 25 9.54 -9.00 1.65
N ASP A 26 8.55 -8.66 0.85
CA ASP A 26 8.30 -9.33 -0.43
C ASP A 26 8.92 -8.55 -1.61
N GLY A 27 9.52 -7.38 -1.31
CA GLY A 27 10.32 -6.57 -2.21
C GLY A 27 11.62 -6.12 -1.55
N MET A 28 12.60 -5.75 -2.37
CA MET A 28 13.93 -5.34 -1.92
C MET A 28 13.87 -4.11 -0.99
N GLU A 29 13.09 -3.09 -1.34
CA GLU A 29 12.95 -1.90 -0.49
C GLU A 29 12.28 -2.27 0.85
N GLY A 30 11.22 -3.08 0.81
CA GLY A 30 10.58 -3.60 2.01
C GLY A 30 11.55 -4.39 2.90
N SER A 31 12.44 -5.18 2.30
CA SER A 31 13.49 -5.94 3.00
C SER A 31 14.53 -5.02 3.64
N LEU A 32 15.03 -4.01 2.90
CA LEU A 32 16.03 -3.06 3.40
C LEU A 32 15.48 -2.17 4.52
N ILE A 33 14.30 -1.59 4.30
CA ILE A 33 13.61 -0.75 5.30
C ILE A 33 13.23 -1.57 6.53
N GLY A 34 12.74 -2.79 6.34
CA GLY A 34 12.41 -3.71 7.43
C GLY A 34 13.63 -4.10 8.26
N GLY A 35 14.78 -4.33 7.62
CA GLY A 35 16.06 -4.58 8.32
C GLY A 35 16.51 -3.37 9.16
N LEU A 36 16.44 -2.16 8.60
CA LEU A 36 16.73 -0.93 9.32
C LEU A 36 15.77 -0.73 10.51
N PHE A 37 14.47 -0.96 10.30
CA PHE A 37 13.47 -0.90 11.37
C PHE A 37 13.81 -1.84 12.54
N GLU A 38 14.25 -3.07 12.28
CA GLU A 38 14.68 -3.99 13.33
C GLU A 38 15.86 -3.48 14.13
N VAL A 39 16.87 -2.88 13.48
CA VAL A 39 18.01 -2.26 14.17
C VAL A 39 17.51 -1.16 15.13
N PHE A 40 16.62 -0.28 14.67
CA PHE A 40 16.04 0.76 15.50
C PHE A 40 15.19 0.18 16.63
N LEU A 41 14.36 -0.82 16.36
CA LEU A 41 13.48 -1.47 17.33
C LEU A 41 14.28 -2.08 18.48
N TRP A 42 15.28 -2.92 18.16
CA TRP A 42 16.08 -3.59 19.18
C TRP A 42 16.95 -2.62 19.97
N THR A 43 17.51 -1.59 19.32
CA THR A 43 18.28 -0.54 19.99
C THR A 43 17.39 0.23 20.95
N THR A 44 16.20 0.65 20.51
CA THR A 44 15.24 1.38 21.36
C THR A 44 14.74 0.51 22.52
N ALA A 45 14.42 -0.76 22.25
CA ALA A 45 13.99 -1.70 23.29
C ALA A 45 15.08 -1.91 24.35
N ALA A 46 16.34 -2.07 23.93
CA ALA A 46 17.45 -2.23 24.86
C ALA A 46 17.63 -1.00 25.75
N VAL A 47 17.62 0.21 25.17
CA VAL A 47 17.71 1.46 25.91
C VAL A 47 16.52 1.64 26.86
N TYR A 48 15.32 1.35 26.39
CA TYR A 48 14.10 1.43 27.19
C TYR A 48 14.13 0.50 28.40
N LEU A 49 14.49 -0.77 28.19
CA LEU A 49 14.61 -1.76 29.27
C LEU A 49 15.72 -1.38 30.25
N PHE A 50 16.83 -0.85 29.77
CA PHE A 50 17.89 -0.33 30.62
C PHE A 50 17.40 0.80 31.51
N VAL A 51 16.68 1.79 30.96
CA VAL A 51 16.12 2.92 31.73
C VAL A 51 15.12 2.42 32.77
N LEU A 52 14.23 1.49 32.41
CA LEU A 52 13.28 0.90 33.36
C LEU A 52 13.98 0.16 34.49
N ALA A 53 15.00 -0.63 34.18
CA ALA A 53 15.80 -1.34 35.19
C ALA A 53 16.51 -0.35 36.13
N TYR A 54 17.13 0.70 35.58
CA TYR A 54 17.75 1.74 36.35
C TYR A 54 16.77 2.44 37.31
N LEU A 55 15.59 2.82 36.82
CA LEU A 55 14.52 3.44 37.61
C LEU A 55 14.03 2.50 38.72
N ALA A 56 13.82 1.23 38.41
CA ALA A 56 13.42 0.24 39.40
C ALA A 56 14.45 0.08 40.52
N ILE A 57 15.73 0.00 40.16
CA ILE A 57 16.83 -0.07 41.14
C ILE A 57 16.90 1.21 41.96
N ALA A 58 16.77 2.39 41.35
CA ALA A 58 16.79 3.67 42.04
C ALA A 58 15.63 3.79 43.07
N LEU A 59 14.42 3.38 42.66
CA LEU A 59 13.25 3.38 43.56
C LEU A 59 13.42 2.42 44.75
N VAL A 60 13.92 1.21 44.50
CA VAL A 60 14.16 0.23 45.58
C VAL A 60 15.23 0.75 46.57
N ARG A 61 16.36 1.28 46.02
CA ARG A 61 17.43 1.85 46.85
C ARG A 61 16.98 3.10 47.59
N GLY A 62 16.26 4.00 46.92
CA GLY A 62 15.73 5.22 47.50
C GLY A 62 14.75 4.94 48.68
N ARG A 63 13.90 3.89 48.57
CA ARG A 63 13.01 3.45 49.65
C ARG A 63 13.79 2.88 50.84
N ARG A 64 14.87 2.15 50.60
CA ARG A 64 15.75 1.64 51.67
C ARG A 64 16.45 2.78 52.39
N HIS A 65 17.11 3.71 51.68
CA HIS A 65 17.77 4.86 52.24
C HIS A 65 16.82 5.80 53.00
N ARG A 66 15.58 6.02 52.57
CA ARG A 66 14.58 6.78 53.34
C ARG A 66 14.22 6.13 54.68
N ARG A 67 14.23 4.80 54.75
CA ARG A 67 13.99 4.08 56.01
C ARG A 67 15.16 4.19 57.00
N GLU A 68 16.38 4.27 56.48
CA GLU A 68 17.61 4.40 57.25
C GLU A 68 17.92 5.86 57.62
N ALA A 69 17.55 6.83 56.77
CA ALA A 69 17.87 8.26 56.95
C ALA A 69 16.81 9.05 57.74
N ALA A 70 15.81 8.41 58.30
CA ALA A 70 14.79 9.09 59.15
C ALA A 70 15.36 9.80 60.39
N GLY A 71 16.68 9.88 60.54
CA GLY A 71 17.38 10.55 61.65
C GLY A 71 18.63 11.34 61.32
N LEU A 72 19.07 11.41 60.04
CA LEU A 72 20.33 12.05 59.70
C LEU A 72 20.15 13.11 58.58
N GLN A 73 20.20 14.38 58.98
CA GLN A 73 20.47 15.51 58.04
C GLN A 73 21.96 15.47 57.66
N GLY A 74 22.32 14.65 56.68
CA GLY A 74 23.69 14.54 56.22
C GLY A 74 23.89 15.35 54.94
N GLN A 75 24.96 16.15 54.87
CA GLN A 75 25.44 16.73 53.60
C GLN A 75 25.84 15.60 52.64
N PRO A 76 25.61 15.75 51.31
CA PRO A 76 26.06 14.77 50.34
C PRO A 76 27.60 14.60 50.43
N PRO A 77 28.11 13.38 50.25
CA PRO A 77 29.54 13.11 50.30
C PRO A 77 30.29 13.94 49.25
N PRO A 78 31.52 14.44 49.53
CA PRO A 78 32.27 15.32 48.64
C PRO A 78 32.51 14.78 47.24
N ASP A 79 32.46 13.47 47.06
CA ASP A 79 32.66 12.77 45.78
C ASP A 79 31.35 12.58 44.95
N ALA A 80 30.19 12.98 45.48
CA ALA A 80 28.93 12.79 44.80
C ALA A 80 28.91 13.50 43.44
N ASP A 81 29.33 14.75 43.37
CA ASP A 81 29.36 15.55 42.16
C ASP A 81 30.27 14.95 41.06
N ARG A 82 31.41 14.39 41.46
CA ARG A 82 32.32 13.72 40.53
C ARG A 82 31.70 12.48 39.91
N LYS A 83 31.04 11.65 40.73
CA LYS A 83 30.34 10.42 40.22
C LYS A 83 29.20 10.77 39.28
N TRP A 84 28.41 11.78 39.60
CA TRP A 84 27.30 12.24 38.76
C TRP A 84 27.82 12.81 37.42
N ARG A 85 28.88 13.62 37.45
CA ARG A 85 29.52 14.15 36.24
C ARG A 85 30.09 13.06 35.35
N THR A 86 30.77 12.07 35.93
CA THR A 86 31.29 10.92 35.17
C THR A 86 30.15 10.11 34.56
N GLY A 87 29.09 9.85 35.31
CA GLY A 87 27.91 9.17 34.80
C GLY A 87 27.27 9.92 33.64
N LEU A 88 27.07 11.23 33.75
CA LEU A 88 26.54 12.08 32.69
C LEU A 88 27.39 12.02 31.41
N ILE A 89 28.73 12.15 31.55
CA ILE A 89 29.63 12.07 30.40
C ILE A 89 29.53 10.70 29.70
N VAL A 90 29.52 9.61 30.47
CA VAL A 90 29.41 8.24 29.93
C VAL A 90 28.09 8.05 29.19
N PHE A 91 26.94 8.44 29.79
CA PHE A 91 25.64 8.31 29.15
C PHE A 91 25.49 9.19 27.90
N THR A 92 25.98 10.44 27.96
CA THR A 92 25.98 11.33 26.78
C THR A 92 26.85 10.76 25.67
N GLY A 93 28.04 10.26 25.99
CA GLY A 93 28.93 9.62 25.04
C GLY A 93 28.33 8.35 24.42
N ALA A 94 27.71 7.51 25.24
CA ALA A 94 27.01 6.32 24.76
C ALA A 94 25.84 6.67 23.82
N THR A 95 25.03 7.68 24.19
CA THR A 95 23.95 8.17 23.33
C THR A 95 24.49 8.69 21.99
N ALA A 96 25.56 9.48 22.00
CA ALA A 96 26.17 9.99 20.78
C ALA A 96 26.69 8.86 19.87
N LEU A 97 27.30 7.82 20.46
CA LEU A 97 27.75 6.65 19.68
C LEU A 97 26.59 5.85 19.09
N ILE A 98 25.51 5.63 19.84
CA ILE A 98 24.29 4.95 19.34
C ILE A 98 23.71 5.74 18.17
N LEU A 99 23.52 7.05 18.32
CA LEU A 99 22.99 7.92 17.27
C LEU A 99 23.89 7.93 16.02
N ALA A 100 25.20 7.98 16.19
CA ALA A 100 26.15 7.89 15.08
C ALA A 100 26.03 6.54 14.35
N GLY A 101 25.92 5.43 15.09
CA GLY A 101 25.71 4.10 14.52
C GLY A 101 24.39 3.99 13.75
N LEU A 102 23.28 4.50 14.29
CA LEU A 102 21.98 4.54 13.61
C LEU A 102 22.00 5.41 12.34
N THR A 103 22.69 6.56 12.40
CA THR A 103 22.87 7.44 11.23
C THR A 103 23.65 6.73 10.12
N ILE A 104 24.73 6.03 10.47
CA ILE A 104 25.51 5.23 9.50
C ILE A 104 24.65 4.12 8.90
N ALA A 105 23.87 3.40 9.72
CA ALA A 105 22.99 2.36 9.24
C ALA A 105 21.94 2.91 8.25
N THR A 106 21.31 4.05 8.55
CA THR A 106 20.38 4.74 7.66
C THR A 106 21.07 5.12 6.34
N TRP A 107 22.24 5.74 6.41
CA TRP A 107 22.98 6.13 5.21
C TRP A 107 23.37 4.94 4.31
N LEU A 108 23.75 3.81 4.90
CA LEU A 108 24.08 2.59 4.16
C LEU A 108 22.82 2.01 3.47
N THR A 109 21.66 2.04 4.15
CA THR A 109 20.38 1.61 3.59
C THR A 109 19.97 2.50 2.42
N ASP A 110 20.01 3.82 2.58
CA ASP A 110 19.68 4.77 1.51
C ASP A 110 20.60 4.60 0.29
N ARG A 111 21.88 4.36 0.52
CA ARG A 111 22.83 4.08 -0.56
C ARG A 111 22.53 2.75 -1.27
N ALA A 112 22.06 1.75 -0.55
CA ALA A 112 21.66 0.47 -1.15
C ALA A 112 20.40 0.64 -2.02
N LEU A 113 19.42 1.41 -1.55
CA LEU A 113 18.20 1.76 -2.31
C LEU A 113 18.55 2.50 -3.60
N ALA A 114 19.39 3.54 -3.53
CA ALA A 114 19.79 4.32 -4.71
C ALA A 114 20.55 3.50 -5.78
N LYS A 115 21.22 2.41 -5.39
CA LYS A 115 21.88 1.51 -6.35
C LYS A 115 20.89 0.63 -7.11
N ALA A 116 19.78 0.28 -6.50
CA ALA A 116 18.78 -0.63 -7.05
C ALA A 116 18.03 -0.06 -8.25
N GLU A 117 18.02 1.25 -8.43
CA GLU A 117 17.28 1.95 -9.50
C GLU A 117 17.91 1.84 -10.91
N GLN A 118 19.08 1.19 -11.06
CA GLN A 118 19.91 1.32 -12.26
C GLN A 118 19.65 0.31 -13.37
N ASP A 119 18.84 -0.73 -13.16
CA ASP A 119 18.55 -1.76 -14.18
C ASP A 119 17.33 -1.37 -15.03
N SER A 120 17.27 -1.88 -16.28
CA SER A 120 16.19 -1.60 -17.25
C SER A 120 14.80 -1.90 -16.69
N PRO A 121 14.05 -0.91 -16.19
CA PRO A 121 12.79 -1.13 -15.51
C PRO A 121 11.65 -1.44 -16.50
N VAL A 122 10.57 -2.01 -15.97
CA VAL A 122 9.26 -1.91 -16.61
C VAL A 122 8.74 -0.49 -16.33
N GLU A 123 8.49 0.28 -17.37
CA GLU A 123 7.96 1.65 -17.24
C GLU A 123 6.44 1.61 -17.10
N ILE A 124 5.93 2.18 -16.01
CA ILE A 124 4.51 2.19 -15.68
C ILE A 124 4.14 3.61 -15.24
N GLU A 125 3.01 4.11 -15.70
CA GLU A 125 2.41 5.33 -15.19
C GLU A 125 1.18 4.97 -14.33
N VAL A 126 1.09 5.52 -13.12
CA VAL A 126 -0.08 5.41 -12.25
C VAL A 126 -0.65 6.80 -12.00
N ILE A 127 -1.92 6.97 -12.34
CA ILE A 127 -2.64 8.22 -12.19
C ILE A 127 -3.74 8.05 -11.14
N GLY A 128 -3.70 8.85 -10.07
CA GLY A 128 -4.73 8.90 -9.05
C GLY A 128 -5.93 9.74 -9.50
N HIS A 129 -7.12 9.18 -9.34
CA HIS A 129 -8.41 9.87 -9.51
C HIS A 129 -9.24 9.65 -8.24
N GLN A 130 -10.19 10.50 -7.97
CA GLN A 130 -11.19 10.30 -6.90
C GLN A 130 -12.29 9.33 -7.37
N TRP A 131 -12.34 8.08 -6.93
CA TRP A 131 -11.41 7.32 -6.05
C TRP A 131 -11.08 5.99 -6.72
N TRP A 132 -10.16 6.03 -7.69
CA TRP A 132 -9.68 4.87 -8.43
C TRP A 132 -8.29 5.14 -9.01
N TRP A 133 -7.62 4.09 -9.47
CA TRP A 133 -6.27 4.14 -10.02
C TRP A 133 -6.29 3.78 -11.50
N GLU A 134 -5.82 4.67 -12.35
CA GLU A 134 -5.49 4.36 -13.73
C GLU A 134 -4.05 3.87 -13.79
N VAL A 135 -3.81 2.77 -14.52
CA VAL A 135 -2.49 2.17 -14.69
C VAL A 135 -2.20 2.04 -16.16
N ARG A 136 -1.07 2.55 -16.60
CA ARG A 136 -0.59 2.48 -17.98
C ARG A 136 0.79 1.84 -18.00
N TYR A 137 0.97 0.85 -18.88
CA TYR A 137 2.29 0.26 -19.15
C TYR A 137 2.81 0.90 -20.41
N ASP A 138 3.88 1.65 -20.29
CA ASP A 138 4.48 2.35 -21.41
C ASP A 138 5.26 1.40 -22.31
N ASP A 139 5.22 1.67 -23.58
CA ASP A 139 5.98 0.95 -24.61
C ASP A 139 6.38 1.96 -25.70
N PRO A 140 7.63 1.90 -26.21
CA PRO A 140 8.06 2.76 -27.33
C PRO A 140 7.17 2.66 -28.57
N ILE A 141 6.44 1.54 -28.71
CA ILE A 141 5.47 1.33 -29.77
C ILE A 141 4.08 1.58 -29.22
N PRO A 142 3.37 2.65 -29.63
CA PRO A 142 2.07 3.03 -29.07
C PRO A 142 1.01 1.91 -29.10
N SER A 143 1.02 1.03 -30.09
CA SER A 143 0.11 -0.11 -30.18
C SER A 143 0.38 -1.23 -29.18
N ARG A 144 1.48 -1.13 -28.41
CA ARG A 144 1.84 -2.05 -27.32
C ARG A 144 1.66 -1.45 -25.93
N MET A 145 1.16 -0.24 -25.86
CA MET A 145 0.78 0.37 -24.57
C MET A 145 -0.45 -0.32 -24.03
N VAL A 146 -0.41 -0.67 -22.76
CA VAL A 146 -1.56 -1.28 -22.05
C VAL A 146 -2.13 -0.26 -21.07
N ARG A 147 -3.45 -0.11 -21.05
CA ARG A 147 -4.19 0.70 -20.10
C ARG A 147 -5.14 -0.17 -19.31
N THR A 148 -5.05 -0.12 -18.00
CA THR A 148 -5.96 -0.83 -17.10
C THR A 148 -6.33 0.03 -15.89
N ALA A 149 -7.09 -0.50 -14.97
CA ALA A 149 -7.52 0.22 -13.76
C ALA A 149 -7.61 -0.69 -12.54
N ASN A 150 -7.14 -0.18 -11.40
CA ASN A 150 -7.23 -0.79 -10.07
C ASN A 150 -6.54 -2.16 -9.96
N GLU A 151 -5.63 -2.45 -10.87
CA GLU A 151 -4.73 -3.60 -10.85
C GLU A 151 -3.34 -3.19 -11.33
N LEU A 152 -2.31 -3.80 -10.78
CA LEU A 152 -0.91 -3.59 -11.15
C LEU A 152 -0.23 -4.96 -11.23
N HIS A 153 0.32 -5.31 -12.39
CA HIS A 153 1.06 -6.54 -12.63
C HIS A 153 2.55 -6.26 -12.72
N LEU A 154 3.36 -7.03 -12.01
CA LEU A 154 4.81 -6.84 -11.92
C LEU A 154 5.52 -8.18 -12.12
N PRO A 155 6.59 -8.22 -12.91
CA PRO A 155 7.45 -9.39 -13.00
C PRO A 155 8.36 -9.48 -11.76
N VAL A 156 8.46 -10.66 -11.15
CA VAL A 156 9.37 -10.91 -10.03
C VAL A 156 10.82 -10.75 -10.43
N GLY A 157 11.65 -10.18 -9.56
CA GLY A 157 13.10 -10.02 -9.78
C GLY A 157 13.48 -8.94 -10.79
N ARG A 158 12.54 -8.09 -11.20
CA ARG A 158 12.79 -6.99 -12.14
C ARG A 158 12.26 -5.67 -11.59
N ASN A 159 13.02 -4.60 -11.81
CA ASN A 159 12.59 -3.26 -11.43
C ASN A 159 11.37 -2.81 -12.23
N ALA A 160 10.43 -2.18 -11.55
CA ALA A 160 9.33 -1.42 -12.14
C ALA A 160 9.46 0.03 -11.70
N ARG A 161 9.64 0.94 -12.65
CA ARG A 161 9.60 2.38 -12.41
C ARG A 161 8.16 2.84 -12.60
N ILE A 162 7.58 3.38 -11.55
CA ILE A 162 6.21 3.86 -11.56
C ILE A 162 6.23 5.38 -11.51
N THR A 163 5.92 6.00 -12.63
CA THR A 163 5.69 7.45 -12.71
C THR A 163 4.31 7.76 -12.13
N LEU A 164 4.27 8.63 -11.14
CA LEU A 164 3.09 8.94 -10.35
C LEU A 164 2.54 10.33 -10.67
N LYS A 165 1.25 10.40 -11.00
CA LYS A 165 0.52 11.64 -11.29
C LYS A 165 -0.83 11.65 -10.59
N SER A 166 -1.35 12.83 -10.30
CA SER A 166 -2.72 13.01 -9.83
C SER A 166 -3.50 13.87 -10.81
N ASN A 167 -4.75 13.46 -11.08
CA ASN A 167 -5.68 14.18 -11.94
C ASN A 167 -6.57 15.18 -11.17
N ASP A 168 -6.61 15.09 -9.84
CA ASP A 168 -7.53 15.89 -9.02
C ASP A 168 -6.90 16.37 -7.70
N VAL A 169 -6.92 15.59 -6.63
CA VAL A 169 -6.37 15.91 -5.31
C VAL A 169 -5.09 15.13 -5.04
N ILE A 170 -4.44 15.38 -3.91
CA ILE A 170 -3.29 14.56 -3.48
C ILE A 170 -3.77 13.15 -3.14
N HIS A 171 -3.06 12.16 -3.65
CA HIS A 171 -3.15 10.75 -3.29
C HIS A 171 -1.77 10.25 -2.86
N SER A 172 -1.66 9.03 -2.36
CA SER A 172 -0.37 8.38 -2.12
C SER A 172 -0.46 6.91 -2.46
N LEU A 173 0.44 6.42 -3.31
CA LEU A 173 0.51 5.00 -3.63
C LEU A 173 1.39 4.29 -2.60
N TRP A 174 0.83 3.27 -1.96
CA TRP A 174 1.55 2.45 -0.99
C TRP A 174 1.26 0.97 -1.21
N VAL A 175 2.31 0.20 -1.48
CA VAL A 175 2.28 -1.26 -1.52
C VAL A 175 3.09 -1.76 -0.32
N PRO A 176 2.48 -1.92 0.86
CA PRO A 176 3.19 -2.11 2.14
C PRO A 176 4.19 -3.26 2.14
N ASN A 177 3.85 -4.36 1.48
CA ASN A 177 4.70 -5.55 1.39
C ASN A 177 5.97 -5.34 0.54
N LEU A 178 5.95 -4.38 -0.39
CA LEU A 178 7.02 -4.22 -1.39
C LEU A 178 7.92 -3.03 -1.08
N ALA A 179 7.34 -1.87 -0.73
CA ALA A 179 8.09 -0.63 -0.58
C ALA A 179 7.40 0.39 0.35
N GLY A 180 8.07 1.52 0.55
CA GLY A 180 7.48 2.73 1.13
C GLY A 180 6.38 3.33 0.26
N LYS A 181 5.75 4.42 0.74
CA LYS A 181 4.73 5.17 0.01
C LYS A 181 5.34 6.35 -0.74
N GLN A 182 4.66 6.75 -1.83
CA GLN A 182 5.00 7.95 -2.58
C GLN A 182 3.74 8.74 -2.93
N ASP A 183 3.77 10.06 -2.67
CA ASP A 183 2.63 10.94 -2.92
C ASP A 183 2.49 11.29 -4.40
N LEU A 184 1.22 11.34 -4.85
CA LEU A 184 0.80 11.86 -6.14
C LEU A 184 0.23 13.26 -5.94
N ILE A 185 0.99 14.28 -6.31
CA ILE A 185 0.62 15.69 -6.11
C ILE A 185 0.17 16.29 -7.44
N PRO A 186 -1.02 16.91 -7.52
CA PRO A 186 -1.48 17.57 -8.75
C PRO A 186 -0.44 18.54 -9.30
N GLY A 187 -0.18 18.44 -10.61
CA GLY A 187 0.80 19.30 -11.29
C GLY A 187 2.27 18.93 -11.06
N ARG A 188 2.55 17.85 -10.31
CA ARG A 188 3.90 17.30 -10.13
C ARG A 188 4.00 15.87 -10.64
N ILE A 189 5.19 15.50 -11.04
CA ILE A 189 5.56 14.12 -11.38
C ILE A 189 6.48 13.62 -10.27
N ALA A 190 6.17 12.43 -9.73
CA ALA A 190 7.03 11.71 -8.80
C ALA A 190 7.29 10.30 -9.34
N ASP A 191 8.36 9.68 -8.90
CA ASP A 191 8.71 8.32 -9.28
C ASP A 191 8.76 7.42 -8.02
N LEU A 192 8.30 6.18 -8.18
CA LEU A 192 8.45 5.11 -7.20
C LEU A 192 9.03 3.91 -7.92
N VAL A 193 10.14 3.37 -7.45
CA VAL A 193 10.70 2.12 -7.97
C VAL A 193 10.26 0.97 -7.08
N LEU A 194 9.74 -0.10 -7.66
CA LEU A 194 9.42 -1.35 -6.98
C LEU A 194 10.31 -2.46 -7.52
N HIS A 195 10.94 -3.21 -6.62
CA HIS A 195 11.67 -4.43 -6.96
C HIS A 195 11.07 -5.62 -6.21
N PRO A 196 10.04 -6.28 -6.77
CA PRO A 196 9.41 -7.42 -6.12
C PRO A 196 10.32 -8.64 -6.14
N GLU A 197 10.53 -9.27 -4.98
CA GLU A 197 11.40 -10.46 -4.83
C GLU A 197 10.61 -11.77 -4.71
N ARG A 198 9.29 -11.68 -4.46
CA ARG A 198 8.42 -12.86 -4.33
C ARG A 198 7.15 -12.70 -5.15
N THR A 199 6.77 -13.80 -5.79
CA THR A 199 5.47 -13.89 -6.46
C THR A 199 4.33 -13.92 -5.43
N GLY A 200 3.19 -13.35 -5.81
CA GLY A 200 2.01 -13.32 -4.96
C GLY A 200 1.04 -12.21 -5.34
N VAL A 201 -0.04 -12.12 -4.60
CA VAL A 201 -1.00 -11.04 -4.71
C VAL A 201 -0.92 -10.18 -3.46
N PHE A 202 -0.68 -8.91 -3.66
CA PHE A 202 -0.59 -7.90 -2.62
C PHE A 202 -1.67 -6.84 -2.82
N ARG A 203 -1.92 -6.04 -1.80
CA ARG A 203 -2.88 -4.95 -1.86
C ARG A 203 -2.15 -3.62 -1.68
N ALA A 204 -2.30 -2.74 -2.65
CA ALA A 204 -1.96 -1.34 -2.50
C ALA A 204 -3.16 -0.54 -1.97
N GLN A 205 -2.88 0.55 -1.29
CA GLN A 205 -3.88 1.42 -0.69
C GLN A 205 -3.49 2.88 -0.92
N CYS A 206 -4.48 3.76 -1.09
CA CYS A 206 -4.27 5.19 -0.98
C CYS A 206 -3.85 5.52 0.46
N ALA A 207 -2.70 6.14 0.62
CA ALA A 207 -2.09 6.43 1.93
C ALA A 207 -2.01 7.94 2.24
N GLU A 208 -2.74 8.78 1.47
CA GLU A 208 -2.94 10.20 1.76
C GLU A 208 -4.42 10.54 1.61
N PHE A 209 -4.98 11.31 2.56
CA PHE A 209 -6.40 11.60 2.58
C PHE A 209 -6.85 12.33 1.31
N CYS A 210 -7.73 11.69 0.55
CA CYS A 210 -8.20 12.16 -0.76
C CYS A 210 -9.73 12.37 -0.83
N GLY A 211 -10.42 12.41 0.31
CA GLY A 211 -11.86 12.65 0.39
C GLY A 211 -12.67 11.43 0.85
N LEU A 212 -13.98 11.44 0.53
CA LEU A 212 -14.98 10.54 1.11
C LEU A 212 -14.66 9.04 0.96
N GLN A 213 -14.10 8.61 -0.17
CA GLN A 213 -13.81 7.21 -0.45
C GLN A 213 -12.33 6.86 -0.31
N HIS A 214 -11.57 7.66 0.46
CA HIS A 214 -10.16 7.39 0.73
C HIS A 214 -9.91 5.96 1.21
N ALA A 215 -10.70 5.45 2.14
CA ALA A 215 -10.58 4.08 2.66
C ALA A 215 -10.94 2.99 1.65
N LYS A 216 -11.68 3.33 0.59
CA LYS A 216 -12.11 2.42 -0.48
C LYS A 216 -11.38 2.71 -1.81
N MET A 217 -10.14 3.20 -1.74
CA MET A 217 -9.29 3.46 -2.88
C MET A 217 -8.04 2.57 -2.80
N ALA A 218 -8.20 1.34 -3.27
CA ALA A 218 -7.15 0.34 -3.31
C ALA A 218 -6.95 -0.20 -4.73
N LEU A 219 -5.85 -0.95 -4.92
CA LEU A 219 -5.64 -1.75 -6.13
C LEU A 219 -4.98 -3.08 -5.76
N ASP A 220 -5.24 -4.11 -6.55
CA ASP A 220 -4.56 -5.39 -6.44
C ASP A 220 -3.20 -5.31 -7.15
N VAL A 221 -2.14 -5.80 -6.49
CA VAL A 221 -0.80 -5.89 -7.05
C VAL A 221 -0.45 -7.37 -7.21
N THR A 222 -0.36 -7.83 -8.45
CA THR A 222 0.01 -9.21 -8.79
C THR A 222 1.48 -9.25 -9.18
N VAL A 223 2.28 -9.94 -8.40
CA VAL A 223 3.68 -10.25 -8.72
C VAL A 223 3.76 -11.67 -9.27
N GLU A 224 4.25 -11.81 -10.46
CA GLU A 224 4.24 -13.07 -11.21
C GLU A 224 5.56 -13.33 -11.94
N SER A 225 5.72 -14.52 -12.54
CA SER A 225 6.90 -14.80 -13.34
C SER A 225 6.96 -13.90 -14.57
N GLU A 226 8.17 -13.65 -15.11
CA GLU A 226 8.35 -12.88 -16.36
C GLU A 226 7.50 -13.45 -17.51
N ALA A 227 7.36 -14.79 -17.58
CA ALA A 227 6.55 -15.45 -18.60
C ALA A 227 5.05 -15.21 -18.41
N ASP A 228 4.56 -15.21 -17.16
CA ASP A 228 3.16 -14.94 -16.85
C ASP A 228 2.83 -13.48 -17.11
N PHE A 229 3.69 -12.57 -16.67
CA PHE A 229 3.59 -11.15 -16.95
C PHE A 229 3.54 -10.86 -18.47
N GLY A 230 4.41 -11.50 -19.23
CA GLY A 230 4.39 -11.39 -20.71
C GLY A 230 3.09 -11.89 -21.33
N ARG A 231 2.53 -13.00 -20.80
CA ARG A 231 1.23 -13.53 -21.25
C ARG A 231 0.08 -12.58 -20.87
N TRP A 232 0.07 -12.07 -19.66
CA TRP A 232 -0.91 -11.08 -19.21
C TRP A 232 -0.86 -9.83 -20.10
N LYS A 233 0.33 -9.22 -20.30
CA LYS A 233 0.48 -8.04 -21.15
C LYS A 233 0.00 -8.31 -22.58
N ALA A 234 0.32 -9.47 -23.14
CA ALA A 234 -0.13 -9.85 -24.48
C ALA A 234 -1.66 -10.08 -24.55
N ALA A 235 -2.30 -10.53 -23.48
CA ALA A 235 -3.75 -10.65 -23.40
C ALA A 235 -4.40 -9.27 -23.36
N GLN A 236 -3.88 -8.34 -22.58
CA GLN A 236 -4.39 -6.96 -22.47
C GLN A 236 -4.36 -6.19 -23.82
N LEU A 237 -3.45 -6.55 -24.71
CA LEU A 237 -3.35 -5.94 -26.04
C LEU A 237 -4.40 -6.45 -27.05
N ARG A 238 -5.13 -7.51 -26.70
CA ARG A 238 -6.16 -8.07 -27.57
C ARG A 238 -7.51 -7.47 -27.21
N PRO A 239 -8.24 -6.87 -28.16
CA PRO A 239 -9.61 -6.46 -27.90
C PRO A 239 -10.45 -7.67 -27.48
N PRO A 240 -11.33 -7.52 -26.48
CA PRO A 240 -12.25 -8.60 -26.11
C PRO A 240 -13.19 -8.90 -27.27
N PRO A 241 -13.67 -10.16 -27.43
CA PRO A 241 -14.56 -10.51 -28.52
C PRO A 241 -15.91 -9.79 -28.37
N VAL A 242 -16.45 -9.30 -29.51
CA VAL A 242 -17.81 -8.76 -29.53
C VAL A 242 -18.81 -9.92 -29.43
N PRO A 243 -19.78 -9.87 -28.48
CA PRO A 243 -20.76 -10.93 -28.32
C PRO A 243 -21.60 -11.13 -29.59
N THR A 244 -21.88 -12.38 -29.95
CA THR A 244 -22.63 -12.73 -31.17
C THR A 244 -24.09 -13.11 -30.91
N GLY A 245 -24.53 -13.12 -29.63
CA GLY A 245 -25.91 -13.47 -29.29
C GLY A 245 -26.25 -13.43 -27.81
N GLY A 246 -27.50 -13.73 -27.49
CA GLY A 246 -28.02 -13.83 -26.13
C GLY A 246 -28.04 -12.48 -25.36
N GLY A 247 -28.09 -12.61 -24.05
CA GLY A 247 -28.11 -11.45 -23.14
C GLY A 247 -26.86 -10.55 -23.29
N ALA A 248 -25.68 -11.13 -23.55
CA ALA A 248 -24.45 -10.37 -23.72
C ALA A 248 -24.49 -9.42 -24.94
N LEU A 249 -25.11 -9.82 -26.05
CA LEU A 249 -25.28 -8.93 -27.21
C LEU A 249 -26.26 -7.78 -26.90
N ALA A 250 -27.34 -8.06 -26.18
CA ALA A 250 -28.27 -7.03 -25.72
C ALA A 250 -27.53 -6.06 -24.77
N GLY A 251 -26.73 -6.58 -23.85
CA GLY A 251 -25.89 -5.78 -22.93
C GLY A 251 -24.86 -4.92 -23.66
N TYR A 252 -24.21 -5.45 -24.69
CA TYR A 252 -23.33 -4.67 -25.57
C TYR A 252 -24.06 -3.48 -26.19
N SER A 253 -25.25 -3.72 -26.75
CA SER A 253 -26.05 -2.65 -27.38
C SER A 253 -26.50 -1.60 -26.36
N LEU A 254 -26.89 -2.03 -25.16
CA LEU A 254 -27.23 -1.13 -24.06
C LEU A 254 -26.04 -0.31 -23.60
N PHE A 255 -24.86 -0.93 -23.45
CA PHE A 255 -23.64 -0.23 -23.05
C PHE A 255 -23.27 0.89 -24.04
N GLN A 256 -23.45 0.67 -25.33
CA GLN A 256 -23.17 1.67 -26.38
C GLN A 256 -24.25 2.76 -26.44
N SER A 257 -25.50 2.44 -26.22
CA SER A 257 -26.63 3.38 -26.38
C SER A 257 -26.96 4.17 -25.10
N ARG A 258 -26.59 3.66 -23.95
CA ARG A 258 -26.71 4.34 -22.65
C ARG A 258 -25.46 5.17 -22.34
N GLN A 259 -25.41 5.82 -21.21
CA GLN A 259 -24.32 6.73 -20.83
C GLN A 259 -22.97 6.01 -20.53
N CYS A 260 -22.93 4.67 -20.48
CA CYS A 260 -21.74 3.92 -20.09
C CYS A 260 -20.54 4.22 -20.99
N SER A 261 -20.74 4.19 -22.31
CA SER A 261 -19.68 4.43 -23.31
C SER A 261 -19.15 5.85 -23.36
N SER A 262 -19.86 6.82 -22.78
CA SER A 262 -19.38 8.21 -22.69
C SER A 262 -18.28 8.38 -21.65
N CYS A 263 -18.26 7.53 -20.63
CA CYS A 263 -17.27 7.58 -19.54
C CYS A 263 -16.22 6.47 -19.64
N HIS A 264 -16.64 5.25 -20.02
CA HIS A 264 -15.78 4.06 -20.07
C HIS A 264 -15.33 3.73 -21.48
N ALA A 265 -14.07 3.30 -21.63
CA ALA A 265 -13.56 2.72 -22.86
C ALA A 265 -13.66 1.19 -22.81
N ILE A 266 -13.87 0.57 -24.00
CA ILE A 266 -13.71 -0.86 -24.24
C ILE A 266 -13.04 -1.04 -25.60
N ALA A 267 -11.85 -1.64 -25.63
CA ALA A 267 -11.04 -1.84 -26.83
C ALA A 267 -11.83 -2.60 -27.92
N GLY A 268 -11.67 -2.18 -29.17
CA GLY A 268 -12.35 -2.81 -30.32
C GLY A 268 -13.83 -2.46 -30.45
N THR A 269 -14.36 -1.54 -29.64
CA THR A 269 -15.73 -1.05 -29.71
C THR A 269 -15.78 0.46 -29.89
N PRO A 270 -16.94 1.06 -30.20
CA PRO A 270 -17.12 2.51 -30.22
C PRO A 270 -16.96 3.21 -28.86
N ALA A 271 -17.01 2.46 -27.74
CA ALA A 271 -16.86 3.01 -26.41
C ALA A 271 -15.42 3.51 -26.18
N SER A 272 -15.24 4.82 -26.12
CA SER A 272 -13.93 5.49 -26.04
C SER A 272 -13.85 6.53 -24.91
N GLY A 273 -14.74 6.46 -23.94
CA GLY A 273 -14.73 7.35 -22.76
C GLY A 273 -13.45 7.21 -21.94
N MET A 274 -12.85 8.36 -21.56
CA MET A 274 -11.54 8.39 -20.88
C MET A 274 -11.62 8.92 -19.44
N VAL A 275 -12.82 9.27 -18.96
CA VAL A 275 -13.01 9.87 -17.62
C VAL A 275 -13.24 8.86 -16.52
N ALA A 276 -13.43 7.57 -16.88
CA ALA A 276 -13.64 6.46 -15.98
C ALA A 276 -12.73 5.27 -16.36
N PRO A 277 -12.66 4.21 -15.53
CA PRO A 277 -11.87 3.02 -15.81
C PRO A 277 -12.12 2.43 -17.20
N ASP A 278 -11.04 2.07 -17.91
CA ASP A 278 -11.13 1.18 -19.06
C ASP A 278 -11.68 -0.17 -18.62
N LEU A 279 -12.67 -0.69 -19.32
CA LEU A 279 -13.37 -1.94 -18.96
C LEU A 279 -13.02 -3.10 -19.90
N SER A 280 -12.08 -2.96 -20.81
CA SER A 280 -11.75 -3.97 -21.84
C SER A 280 -11.55 -5.38 -21.25
N HIS A 281 -10.96 -5.48 -20.07
CA HIS A 281 -10.67 -6.75 -19.40
C HIS A 281 -11.20 -6.79 -17.96
N VAL A 282 -12.33 -6.13 -17.68
CA VAL A 282 -12.88 -5.99 -16.32
C VAL A 282 -13.18 -7.33 -15.66
N ALA A 283 -13.63 -8.33 -16.43
CA ALA A 283 -13.95 -9.65 -15.91
C ALA A 283 -12.71 -10.50 -15.54
N SER A 284 -11.52 -10.09 -15.97
CA SER A 284 -10.26 -10.73 -15.58
C SER A 284 -9.70 -10.16 -14.27
N ARG A 285 -10.17 -8.99 -13.82
CA ARG A 285 -9.71 -8.35 -12.60
C ARG A 285 -10.20 -9.10 -11.38
N ARG A 286 -9.39 -9.17 -10.33
CA ARG A 286 -9.75 -9.81 -9.06
C ARG A 286 -10.84 -9.05 -8.32
N THR A 287 -10.82 -7.72 -8.42
CA THR A 287 -11.75 -6.82 -7.73
C THR A 287 -12.24 -5.71 -8.66
N ILE A 288 -13.41 -5.18 -8.31
CA ILE A 288 -14.02 -3.99 -8.89
C ILE A 288 -14.16 -2.86 -7.85
N ALA A 289 -14.62 -1.69 -8.28
CA ALA A 289 -14.83 -0.52 -7.42
C ALA A 289 -13.58 -0.14 -6.60
N ALA A 290 -12.39 -0.20 -7.22
CA ALA A 290 -11.09 0.09 -6.61
C ALA A 290 -10.80 -0.78 -5.37
N GLY A 291 -10.84 -2.11 -5.54
CA GLY A 291 -10.53 -3.07 -4.49
C GLY A 291 -11.61 -3.21 -3.41
N THR A 292 -12.82 -2.73 -3.67
CA THR A 292 -13.93 -2.76 -2.70
C THR A 292 -14.71 -4.06 -2.75
N LEU A 293 -14.96 -4.61 -3.94
CA LEU A 293 -15.75 -5.81 -4.15
C LEU A 293 -14.97 -6.84 -4.99
N PRO A 294 -15.04 -8.14 -4.67
CA PRO A 294 -14.58 -9.20 -5.59
C PRO A 294 -15.35 -9.16 -6.92
N THR A 295 -14.66 -9.48 -8.02
CA THR A 295 -15.28 -9.55 -9.35
C THR A 295 -16.14 -10.81 -9.45
N THR A 296 -17.44 -10.68 -9.23
CA THR A 296 -18.45 -11.71 -9.37
C THR A 296 -19.67 -11.13 -10.07
N HIS A 297 -20.52 -11.99 -10.67
CA HIS A 297 -21.77 -11.57 -11.29
C HIS A 297 -22.61 -10.66 -10.36
N ALA A 298 -22.86 -11.14 -9.14
CA ALA A 298 -23.66 -10.40 -8.16
C ALA A 298 -23.06 -9.04 -7.81
N ASN A 299 -21.74 -8.97 -7.62
CA ASN A 299 -21.08 -7.72 -7.27
C ASN A 299 -20.99 -6.73 -8.45
N LEU A 300 -20.86 -7.23 -9.68
CA LEU A 300 -20.96 -6.41 -10.88
C LEU A 300 -22.36 -5.79 -10.99
N ALA A 301 -23.41 -6.62 -10.81
CA ALA A 301 -24.79 -6.13 -10.83
C ALA A 301 -25.03 -5.07 -9.75
N VAL A 302 -24.65 -5.35 -8.50
CA VAL A 302 -24.79 -4.39 -7.38
C VAL A 302 -24.04 -3.09 -7.64
N TRP A 303 -22.80 -3.17 -8.19
CA TRP A 303 -22.02 -1.99 -8.50
C TRP A 303 -22.60 -1.14 -9.63
N ILE A 304 -23.23 -1.76 -10.63
CA ILE A 304 -23.85 -1.06 -11.77
C ILE A 304 -25.20 -0.44 -11.36
N ASP A 305 -25.98 -1.17 -10.56
CA ASP A 305 -27.32 -0.77 -10.12
C ASP A 305 -27.25 0.45 -9.19
N ASP A 306 -26.47 0.36 -8.12
CA ASP A 306 -26.33 1.46 -7.15
C ASP A 306 -24.85 1.63 -6.72
N PRO A 307 -24.07 2.38 -7.52
CA PRO A 307 -22.68 2.69 -7.17
C PRO A 307 -22.58 3.59 -5.93
N GLN A 308 -23.65 4.33 -5.60
CA GLN A 308 -23.66 5.23 -4.44
C GLN A 308 -23.85 4.46 -3.13
N ALA A 309 -24.59 3.35 -3.12
CA ALA A 309 -24.67 2.47 -1.95
C ALA A 309 -23.31 1.81 -1.63
N VAL A 310 -22.53 1.45 -2.65
CA VAL A 310 -21.21 0.82 -2.47
C VAL A 310 -20.14 1.84 -2.09
N LYS A 311 -20.09 2.96 -2.81
CA LYS A 311 -19.09 4.05 -2.60
C LYS A 311 -19.77 5.41 -2.64
N PRO A 312 -20.43 5.84 -1.55
CA PRO A 312 -21.11 7.13 -1.50
C PRO A 312 -20.24 8.31 -1.93
N GLY A 313 -20.74 9.14 -2.83
CA GLY A 313 -20.04 10.31 -3.36
C GLY A 313 -19.06 10.02 -4.50
N ASN A 314 -19.02 8.79 -5.03
CA ASN A 314 -18.23 8.50 -6.23
C ASN A 314 -18.83 9.16 -7.48
N ASN A 315 -18.01 9.31 -8.54
CA ASN A 315 -18.39 10.01 -9.76
C ASN A 315 -19.21 9.15 -10.75
N MET A 316 -19.42 7.87 -10.49
CA MET A 316 -20.28 7.01 -11.31
C MET A 316 -21.74 7.29 -10.95
N PRO A 317 -22.57 7.81 -11.89
CA PRO A 317 -23.98 8.06 -11.62
C PRO A 317 -24.77 6.75 -11.61
N GLU A 318 -25.90 6.76 -10.92
CA GLU A 318 -26.93 5.75 -11.13
C GLU A 318 -27.48 5.87 -12.55
N VAL A 319 -27.56 4.74 -13.25
CA VAL A 319 -28.17 4.65 -14.56
C VAL A 319 -29.47 3.83 -14.40
N PRO A 320 -30.64 4.39 -14.63
CA PRO A 320 -31.89 3.67 -14.46
C PRO A 320 -31.97 2.53 -15.49
N LEU A 321 -31.86 1.30 -15.01
CA LEU A 321 -31.97 0.08 -15.79
C LEU A 321 -33.09 -0.79 -15.20
N THR A 322 -33.85 -1.45 -16.07
CA THR A 322 -34.73 -2.53 -15.63
C THR A 322 -33.88 -3.73 -15.20
N GLU A 323 -34.47 -4.64 -14.43
CA GLU A 323 -33.78 -5.88 -14.01
C GLU A 323 -33.21 -6.68 -15.21
N ALA A 324 -33.97 -6.74 -16.31
CA ALA A 324 -33.56 -7.41 -17.55
C ALA A 324 -32.36 -6.67 -18.22
N GLU A 325 -32.38 -5.34 -18.26
CA GLU A 325 -31.28 -4.51 -18.80
C GLU A 325 -30.04 -4.64 -17.94
N LEU A 326 -30.16 -4.58 -16.60
CA LEU A 326 -29.08 -4.79 -15.66
C LEU A 326 -28.44 -6.16 -15.85
N GLY A 327 -29.26 -7.22 -15.93
CA GLY A 327 -28.77 -8.57 -16.21
C GLY A 327 -28.04 -8.68 -17.56
N ALA A 328 -28.52 -8.00 -18.59
CA ALA A 328 -27.91 -8.00 -19.91
C ALA A 328 -26.55 -7.27 -19.90
N VAL A 329 -26.47 -6.08 -19.29
CA VAL A 329 -25.19 -5.33 -19.17
C VAL A 329 -24.18 -6.10 -18.33
N THR A 330 -24.59 -6.70 -17.21
CA THR A 330 -23.73 -7.55 -16.37
C THR A 330 -23.20 -8.74 -17.18
N ALA A 331 -24.06 -9.44 -17.91
CA ALA A 331 -23.67 -10.56 -18.77
C ALA A 331 -22.67 -10.15 -19.86
N TYR A 332 -22.81 -8.94 -20.42
CA TYR A 332 -21.84 -8.39 -21.36
C TYR A 332 -20.49 -8.15 -20.71
N LEU A 333 -20.45 -7.44 -19.57
CA LEU A 333 -19.18 -7.13 -18.87
C LEU A 333 -18.43 -8.39 -18.45
N GLU A 334 -19.11 -9.49 -18.12
CA GLU A 334 -18.48 -10.79 -17.83
C GLU A 334 -17.79 -11.44 -19.04
N THR A 335 -18.10 -11.03 -20.25
CA THR A 335 -17.39 -11.51 -21.46
C THR A 335 -16.06 -10.80 -21.68
N LEU A 336 -15.81 -9.68 -21.02
CA LEU A 336 -14.62 -8.83 -21.17
C LEU A 336 -13.43 -9.38 -20.35
N LYS A 337 -12.79 -10.42 -20.88
CA LYS A 337 -11.65 -11.13 -20.27
C LYS A 337 -10.37 -10.90 -21.03
#